data_1d75e45868378b6be316981a1c5ee13b
#
_entry.id   1d75e45868378b6be316981a1c5ee13b
#
_cell.length_a   1.000
_cell.length_b   1.000
_cell.length_c   1.000
_cell.angle_alpha   90.00
_cell.angle_beta   90.00
_cell.angle_gamma   90.00
#
_symmetry.space_group_name_H-M   'P 1'
#
loop_
_entity.id
_entity.type
_entity.pdbx_description
1 polymer ?
#
loop_
_entity_poly.entity_id
_entity_poly.type
_entity_poly.pdbx_seq_one_letter_code
_entity_poly.pdbx_strand_id
1 'polypeptide(L)'
;MWLVNHGGEREIIMKYLGAAVSDTGISKRTNQDGVCIKIADTEQHGQIAMCVLCDGMGGLKKGELASATVIRAFIEWFEQQLPWKISGGIWDGLSADWERLVKACNFRILEYGKQEGITLGTTVSAILLMEGHYLIAHVGDSRVYKIAGTVEQLTEDHSFVAREIKRGNMTEEEAENHPQRNVLIQCVGASGIVTPDILHGRTEKGDVYMLCSDGFRHKLSTEEIYEEFRAENIGSAEIMEDKERYLISRVKTRNERDNITVALMKCEE
;
A
#
# COMPACT_ATOMS: atom_id res chain seq x y z
N MET A 1 -1.18 -30.10 -2.79
CA MET A 1 -0.68 -31.26 -2.01
C MET A 1 0.76 -30.92 -1.65
N TRP A 2 0.94 -30.24 -0.50
CA TRP A 2 2.25 -29.82 -0.01
C TRP A 2 2.74 -30.90 0.93
N LEU A 3 3.86 -31.52 0.59
CA LEU A 3 4.51 -32.55 1.40
C LEU A 3 5.13 -31.89 2.63
N VAL A 4 4.68 -32.28 3.80
CA VAL A 4 5.35 -32.03 5.08
C VAL A 4 6.70 -32.75 5.05
N ASN A 5 7.78 -32.00 4.95
CA ASN A 5 9.14 -32.53 5.04
C ASN A 5 9.52 -32.60 6.53
N HIS A 6 9.53 -33.78 7.11
CA HIS A 6 10.08 -34.06 8.43
C HIS A 6 11.61 -34.12 8.38
N GLY A 7 12.25 -32.99 8.19
CA GLY A 7 13.67 -32.80 8.40
C GLY A 7 13.87 -31.61 9.34
N GLY A 8 14.56 -31.83 10.46
CA GLY A 8 14.70 -30.90 11.58
C GLY A 8 15.45 -29.58 11.31
N GLU A 9 15.04 -28.85 10.30
CA GLU A 9 15.34 -27.44 10.12
C GLU A 9 14.42 -26.64 11.05
N ARG A 10 15.00 -25.79 11.88
CA ARG A 10 14.21 -24.83 12.66
C ARG A 10 13.42 -24.00 11.67
N GLU A 11 12.09 -24.07 11.71
CA GLU A 11 11.23 -23.12 11.02
C GLU A 11 11.66 -21.70 11.46
N ILE A 12 12.17 -20.92 10.53
CA ILE A 12 12.50 -19.52 10.78
C ILE A 12 11.16 -18.80 10.90
N ILE A 13 10.80 -18.46 12.13
CA ILE A 13 9.56 -17.69 12.38
C ILE A 13 9.86 -16.24 11.99
N MET A 14 9.32 -15.82 10.88
CA MET A 14 9.41 -14.43 10.44
C MET A 14 8.71 -13.51 11.42
N LYS A 15 9.39 -12.42 11.76
CA LYS A 15 8.84 -11.28 12.50
C LYS A 15 8.80 -10.06 11.61
N TYR A 16 7.98 -9.11 11.99
CA TYR A 16 7.80 -7.90 11.21
C TYR A 16 7.92 -6.67 12.09
N LEU A 17 8.66 -5.66 11.61
CA LEU A 17 8.61 -4.31 12.14
C LEU A 17 7.82 -3.44 11.16
N GLY A 18 7.11 -2.45 11.69
CA GLY A 18 6.37 -1.51 10.85
C GLY A 18 6.26 -0.14 11.47
N ALA A 19 6.35 0.89 10.65
CA ALA A 19 6.07 2.27 10.98
C ALA A 19 5.31 2.94 9.83
N ALA A 20 4.58 4.00 10.15
CA ALA A 20 3.87 4.78 9.14
C ALA A 20 3.72 6.23 9.58
N VAL A 21 3.96 7.15 8.68
CA VAL A 21 3.76 8.59 8.88
C VAL A 21 2.88 9.15 7.77
N SER A 22 1.90 9.94 8.16
CA SER A 22 1.03 10.68 7.26
C SER A 22 1.02 12.16 7.64
N ASP A 23 1.23 13.04 6.67
CA ASP A 23 1.31 14.50 6.85
C ASP A 23 0.38 15.20 5.85
N THR A 24 -0.32 16.21 6.32
CA THR A 24 -1.26 17.00 5.48
C THR A 24 -0.53 17.75 4.35
N GLY A 25 0.80 17.87 4.40
CA GLY A 25 1.58 18.67 3.47
C GLY A 25 1.49 20.16 3.76
N ILE A 26 1.98 20.98 2.80
CA ILE A 26 2.10 22.42 2.99
C ILE A 26 0.95 23.24 2.40
N SER A 27 0.07 22.62 1.62
CA SER A 27 -0.97 23.35 0.85
C SER A 27 -2.40 22.88 1.12
N LYS A 28 -2.59 21.66 1.57
CA LYS A 28 -3.93 21.11 1.85
C LYS A 28 -4.41 21.51 3.24
N ARG A 29 -5.73 21.60 3.40
CA ARG A 29 -6.37 21.87 4.70
C ARG A 29 -6.74 20.58 5.45
N THR A 30 -6.95 19.51 4.72
CA THR A 30 -7.38 18.21 5.22
C THR A 30 -6.43 17.14 4.70
N ASN A 31 -6.03 16.23 5.55
CA ASN A 31 -5.37 15.01 5.11
C ASN A 31 -6.44 14.02 4.66
N GLN A 32 -6.46 13.68 3.38
CA GLN A 32 -7.36 12.71 2.78
C GLN A 32 -6.71 11.33 2.63
N ASP A 33 -5.41 11.23 2.86
CA ASP A 33 -4.71 9.96 2.95
C ASP A 33 -5.11 9.21 4.21
N GLY A 34 -5.02 7.90 4.15
CA GLY A 34 -5.17 7.01 5.28
C GLY A 34 -4.14 5.89 5.22
N VAL A 35 -3.61 5.50 6.37
CA VAL A 35 -2.67 4.38 6.48
C VAL A 35 -2.94 3.60 7.76
N CYS A 36 -2.75 2.28 7.70
CA CYS A 36 -2.89 1.39 8.85
C CYS A 36 -1.90 0.24 8.73
N ILE A 37 -1.23 -0.06 9.84
CA ILE A 37 -0.43 -1.27 10.03
C ILE A 37 -1.08 -2.13 11.10
N LYS A 38 -1.15 -3.43 10.86
CA LYS A 38 -1.57 -4.46 11.82
C LYS A 38 -0.51 -5.56 11.85
N ILE A 39 -0.05 -5.90 13.04
CA ILE A 39 0.84 -7.05 13.28
C ILE A 39 0.19 -7.89 14.37
N ALA A 40 0.09 -9.18 14.15
CA ALA A 40 -0.50 -10.12 15.09
C ALA A 40 0.39 -11.37 15.22
N ASP A 41 0.55 -11.85 16.44
CA ASP A 41 1.17 -13.15 16.72
C ASP A 41 0.11 -14.24 16.58
N THR A 42 0.47 -15.35 15.96
CA THR A 42 -0.39 -16.53 15.81
C THR A 42 0.31 -17.77 16.39
N GLU A 43 -0.47 -18.75 16.83
CA GLU A 43 0.09 -19.97 17.42
C GLU A 43 0.76 -20.88 16.38
N GLN A 44 0.34 -20.83 15.12
CA GLN A 44 0.74 -21.80 14.09
C GLN A 44 1.53 -21.18 12.93
N HIS A 45 1.37 -19.87 12.67
CA HIS A 45 1.92 -19.20 11.48
C HIS A 45 2.96 -18.12 11.82
N GLY A 46 3.41 -18.04 13.10
CA GLY A 46 4.27 -16.96 13.56
C GLY A 46 3.57 -15.60 13.52
N GLN A 47 4.29 -14.54 13.18
CA GLN A 47 3.69 -13.23 12.99
C GLN A 47 3.04 -13.11 11.60
N ILE A 48 1.94 -12.38 11.56
CA ILE A 48 1.29 -11.93 10.34
C ILE A 48 1.23 -10.41 10.39
N ALA A 49 1.57 -9.76 9.28
CA ALA A 49 1.56 -8.32 9.20
C ALA A 49 0.79 -7.84 7.97
N MET A 50 -0.02 -6.80 8.15
CA MET A 50 -0.76 -6.13 7.08
C MET A 50 -0.50 -4.63 7.12
N CYS A 51 -0.23 -4.05 5.95
CA CYS A 51 -0.24 -2.60 5.78
C CYS A 51 -1.22 -2.23 4.67
N VAL A 52 -2.00 -1.18 4.90
CA VAL A 52 -2.94 -0.62 3.93
C VAL A 52 -2.74 0.88 3.86
N LEU A 53 -2.54 1.40 2.65
CA LEU A 53 -2.45 2.83 2.36
C LEU A 53 -3.50 3.19 1.31
N CYS A 54 -4.19 4.29 1.56
CA CYS A 54 -5.24 4.84 0.72
C CYS A 54 -5.02 6.34 0.55
N ASP A 55 -4.94 6.81 -0.69
CA ASP A 55 -4.86 8.23 -1.05
C ASP A 55 -6.26 8.70 -1.47
N GLY A 56 -6.86 9.54 -0.65
CA GLY A 56 -8.17 10.10 -0.89
C GLY A 56 -8.11 11.26 -1.88
N MET A 57 -8.81 11.17 -2.99
CA MET A 57 -8.68 12.10 -4.12
C MET A 57 -9.07 13.53 -3.78
N GLY A 58 -8.08 14.44 -3.71
CA GLY A 58 -8.21 15.82 -3.31
C GLY A 58 -9.06 16.73 -4.22
N GLY A 59 -9.36 16.30 -5.45
CA GLY A 59 -10.30 16.97 -6.36
C GLY A 59 -11.77 16.63 -6.11
N LEU A 60 -12.03 15.63 -5.28
CA LEU A 60 -13.37 15.17 -4.92
C LEU A 60 -13.74 15.62 -3.50
N LYS A 61 -15.02 15.66 -3.21
CA LYS A 61 -15.51 15.95 -1.85
C LYS A 61 -15.37 14.71 -0.98
N LYS A 62 -14.93 14.90 0.27
CA LYS A 62 -14.86 13.83 1.29
C LYS A 62 -13.95 12.65 0.91
N GLY A 63 -12.78 12.88 0.28
CA GLY A 63 -11.80 11.84 -0.01
C GLY A 63 -11.36 11.08 1.26
N GLU A 64 -11.25 11.77 2.39
CA GLU A 64 -10.96 11.19 3.71
C GLU A 64 -12.00 10.16 4.18
N LEU A 65 -13.26 10.27 3.74
CA LEU A 65 -14.27 9.27 4.03
C LEU A 65 -14.09 8.02 3.17
N ALA A 66 -13.69 8.20 1.92
CA ALA A 66 -13.41 7.07 1.03
C ALA A 66 -12.21 6.26 1.53
N SER A 67 -11.08 6.91 1.84
CA SER A 67 -9.89 6.26 2.39
C SER A 67 -10.18 5.55 3.72
N ALA A 68 -10.87 6.23 4.65
CA ALA A 68 -11.26 5.62 5.92
C ALA A 68 -12.20 4.41 5.76
N THR A 69 -13.09 4.41 4.75
CA THR A 69 -14.00 3.28 4.50
C THR A 69 -13.22 2.04 4.06
N VAL A 70 -12.24 2.20 3.18
CA VAL A 70 -11.38 1.09 2.72
C VAL A 70 -10.51 0.59 3.87
N ILE A 71 -9.82 1.48 4.59
CA ILE A 71 -8.97 1.11 5.74
C ILE A 71 -9.75 0.30 6.77
N ARG A 72 -10.94 0.74 7.16
CA ARG A 72 -11.78 0.01 8.13
C ARG A 72 -12.17 -1.37 7.64
N ALA A 73 -12.50 -1.52 6.37
CA ALA A 73 -12.86 -2.81 5.80
C ALA A 73 -11.68 -3.82 5.86
N PHE A 74 -10.46 -3.37 5.58
CA PHE A 74 -9.26 -4.20 5.73
C PHE A 74 -8.95 -4.53 7.18
N ILE A 75 -9.12 -3.59 8.13
CA ILE A 75 -8.97 -3.85 9.57
C ILE A 75 -9.98 -4.91 10.03
N GLU A 76 -11.26 -4.75 9.69
CA GLU A 76 -12.32 -5.71 10.03
C GLU A 76 -12.03 -7.10 9.43
N TRP A 77 -11.55 -7.15 8.19
CA TRP A 77 -11.15 -8.40 7.56
C TRP A 77 -9.97 -9.05 8.30
N PHE A 78 -8.92 -8.30 8.63
CA PHE A 78 -7.75 -8.81 9.34
C PHE A 78 -8.09 -9.34 10.73
N GLU A 79 -8.93 -8.63 11.49
CA GLU A 79 -9.27 -8.97 12.87
C GLU A 79 -10.34 -10.08 12.97
N GLN A 80 -11.29 -10.12 12.04
CA GLN A 80 -12.46 -10.98 12.17
C GLN A 80 -12.51 -12.15 11.19
N GLN A 81 -11.94 -12.02 10.00
CA GLN A 81 -12.04 -13.04 8.96
C GLN A 81 -10.73 -13.82 8.79
N LEU A 82 -9.59 -13.15 8.79
CA LEU A 82 -8.30 -13.80 8.60
C LEU A 82 -8.03 -14.93 9.60
N PRO A 83 -8.29 -14.79 10.93
CA PRO A 83 -8.03 -15.88 11.88
C PRO A 83 -8.73 -17.20 11.53
N TRP A 84 -9.97 -17.14 11.05
CA TRP A 84 -10.72 -18.33 10.63
C TRP A 84 -10.19 -18.95 9.35
N LYS A 85 -9.63 -18.17 8.47
CA LYS A 85 -9.12 -18.62 7.16
C LYS A 85 -7.78 -19.32 7.30
N ILE A 86 -6.87 -18.75 8.08
CA ILE A 86 -5.54 -19.33 8.29
C ILE A 86 -5.59 -20.60 9.13
N SER A 87 -6.53 -20.74 10.09
CA SER A 87 -6.73 -21.99 10.84
C SER A 87 -7.03 -23.20 9.97
N GLY A 88 -7.48 -23.00 8.74
CA GLY A 88 -7.72 -24.04 7.72
C GLY A 88 -6.54 -24.28 6.76
N GLY A 89 -5.41 -23.60 6.94
CA GLY A 89 -4.23 -23.72 6.04
C GLY A 89 -4.44 -23.14 4.65
N ILE A 90 -5.30 -22.13 4.48
CA ILE A 90 -5.79 -21.71 3.17
C ILE A 90 -5.21 -20.34 2.76
N TRP A 91 -4.06 -20.32 2.10
CA TRP A 91 -3.63 -19.20 1.27
C TRP A 91 -4.53 -18.98 0.04
N ASP A 92 -5.08 -20.08 -0.49
CA ASP A 92 -5.77 -20.11 -1.80
C ASP A 92 -7.05 -19.25 -1.88
N GLY A 93 -7.59 -18.80 -0.75
CA GLY A 93 -8.78 -17.96 -0.74
C GLY A 93 -8.52 -16.46 -0.52
N LEU A 94 -7.32 -16.07 -0.02
CA LEU A 94 -7.06 -14.70 0.43
C LEU A 94 -7.11 -13.68 -0.70
N SER A 95 -6.62 -14.05 -1.88
CA SER A 95 -6.67 -13.20 -3.08
C SER A 95 -8.08 -12.86 -3.49
N ALA A 96 -8.93 -13.88 -3.57
CA ALA A 96 -10.34 -13.70 -3.92
C ALA A 96 -11.10 -12.91 -2.84
N ASP A 97 -10.68 -13.03 -1.58
CA ASP A 97 -11.25 -12.24 -0.49
C ASP A 97 -10.91 -10.76 -0.65
N TRP A 98 -9.65 -10.44 -0.90
CA TRP A 98 -9.23 -9.06 -1.08
C TRP A 98 -9.82 -8.42 -2.34
N GLU A 99 -9.93 -9.20 -3.43
CA GLU A 99 -10.63 -8.74 -4.62
C GLU A 99 -12.10 -8.40 -4.31
N ARG A 100 -12.82 -9.28 -3.59
CA ARG A 100 -14.21 -9.04 -3.16
C ARG A 100 -14.31 -7.86 -2.21
N LEU A 101 -13.37 -7.72 -1.27
CA LEU A 101 -13.33 -6.64 -0.30
C LEU A 101 -13.22 -5.28 -0.98
N VAL A 102 -12.28 -5.14 -1.92
CA VAL A 102 -12.09 -3.88 -2.69
C VAL A 102 -13.34 -3.57 -3.53
N LYS A 103 -13.92 -4.57 -4.20
CA LYS A 103 -15.16 -4.40 -4.97
C LYS A 103 -16.35 -4.00 -4.10
N ALA A 104 -16.45 -4.57 -2.90
CA ALA A 104 -17.50 -4.22 -1.93
C ALA A 104 -17.32 -2.78 -1.41
N CYS A 105 -16.08 -2.36 -1.14
CA CYS A 105 -15.77 -0.96 -0.78
C CYS A 105 -16.15 0.00 -1.90
N ASN A 106 -15.79 -0.33 -3.15
CA ASN A 106 -16.17 0.47 -4.31
C ASN A 106 -17.69 0.68 -4.40
N PHE A 107 -18.46 -0.41 -4.32
CA PHE A 107 -19.91 -0.34 -4.35
C PHE A 107 -20.48 0.54 -3.21
N ARG A 108 -20.00 0.33 -1.97
CA ARG A 108 -20.45 1.08 -0.78
C ARG A 108 -20.19 2.58 -0.92
N ILE A 109 -19.01 2.96 -1.40
CA ILE A 109 -18.61 4.36 -1.58
C ILE A 109 -19.43 5.00 -2.72
N LEU A 110 -19.62 4.29 -3.84
CA LEU A 110 -20.46 4.75 -4.95
C LEU A 110 -21.91 4.99 -4.52
N GLU A 111 -22.51 4.06 -3.75
CA GLU A 111 -23.88 4.23 -3.28
C GLU A 111 -24.02 5.41 -2.32
N TYR A 112 -23.05 5.60 -1.40
CA TYR A 112 -23.01 6.78 -0.54
C TYR A 112 -22.91 8.07 -1.38
N GLY A 113 -22.02 8.09 -2.36
CA GLY A 113 -21.86 9.24 -3.27
C GLY A 113 -23.14 9.61 -4.01
N LYS A 114 -23.87 8.60 -4.51
CA LYS A 114 -25.17 8.80 -5.16
C LYS A 114 -26.22 9.40 -4.20
N GLN A 115 -26.29 8.89 -2.97
CA GLN A 115 -27.24 9.38 -1.97
C GLN A 115 -26.95 10.82 -1.56
N GLU A 116 -25.69 11.21 -1.46
CA GLU A 116 -25.27 12.55 -1.04
C GLU A 116 -25.12 13.53 -2.23
N GLY A 117 -25.27 13.06 -3.46
CA GLY A 117 -25.07 13.88 -4.66
C GLY A 117 -23.62 14.37 -4.83
N ILE A 118 -22.64 13.57 -4.39
CA ILE A 118 -21.21 13.88 -4.49
C ILE A 118 -20.46 12.75 -5.14
N THR A 119 -19.27 13.03 -5.68
CA THR A 119 -18.29 12.03 -6.06
C THR A 119 -17.16 12.02 -5.04
N LEU A 120 -16.78 10.85 -4.56
CA LEU A 120 -15.65 10.63 -3.68
C LEU A 120 -14.94 9.36 -4.10
N GLY A 121 -13.64 9.29 -3.85
CA GLY A 121 -12.85 8.14 -4.24
C GLY A 121 -11.50 8.11 -3.53
N THR A 122 -10.84 6.98 -3.63
CA THR A 122 -9.53 6.75 -3.04
C THR A 122 -8.75 5.70 -3.83
N THR A 123 -7.42 5.73 -3.73
CA THR A 123 -6.59 4.59 -4.10
C THR A 123 -6.68 3.51 -3.02
N VAL A 124 -6.14 2.34 -3.28
CA VAL A 124 -5.78 1.35 -2.26
C VAL A 124 -4.53 0.60 -2.69
N SER A 125 -3.54 0.58 -1.80
CA SER A 125 -2.38 -0.30 -1.86
C SER A 125 -2.30 -1.03 -0.52
N ALA A 126 -2.52 -2.34 -0.55
CA ALA A 126 -2.51 -3.18 0.64
C ALA A 126 -1.51 -4.32 0.47
N ILE A 127 -0.75 -4.64 1.51
CA ILE A 127 0.15 -5.79 1.57
C ILE A 127 -0.14 -6.63 2.81
N LEU A 128 -0.18 -7.95 2.65
CA LEU A 128 -0.17 -8.95 3.72
C LEU A 128 1.14 -9.73 3.65
N LEU A 129 1.81 -9.85 4.78
CA LEU A 129 3.05 -10.61 4.94
C LEU A 129 2.79 -11.77 5.91
N MET A 130 3.06 -12.99 5.50
CA MET A 130 2.87 -14.19 6.31
C MET A 130 3.72 -15.33 5.75
N GLU A 131 4.38 -16.12 6.59
CA GLU A 131 5.10 -17.35 6.24
C GLU A 131 6.06 -17.21 5.03
N GLY A 132 6.84 -16.12 4.99
CA GLY A 132 7.78 -15.89 3.89
C GLY A 132 7.14 -15.56 2.54
N HIS A 133 5.88 -15.12 2.54
CA HIS A 133 5.15 -14.71 1.34
C HIS A 133 4.49 -13.35 1.52
N TYR A 134 4.20 -12.70 0.40
CA TYR A 134 3.34 -11.53 0.37
C TYR A 134 2.17 -11.69 -0.58
N LEU A 135 1.08 -11.03 -0.22
CA LEU A 135 -0.09 -10.77 -1.07
C LEU A 135 -0.28 -9.26 -1.15
N ILE A 136 -0.43 -8.71 -2.35
CA ILE A 136 -0.75 -7.30 -2.57
C ILE A 136 -2.08 -7.18 -3.29
N ALA A 137 -2.92 -6.22 -2.87
CA ALA A 137 -4.06 -5.72 -3.63
C ALA A 137 -3.85 -4.24 -3.94
N HIS A 138 -4.03 -3.85 -5.21
CA HIS A 138 -3.73 -2.50 -5.65
C HIS A 138 -4.80 -1.93 -6.60
N VAL A 139 -5.19 -0.67 -6.36
CA VAL A 139 -5.97 0.19 -7.27
C VAL A 139 -5.49 1.63 -7.11
N GLY A 140 -5.10 2.27 -8.19
CA GLY A 140 -4.72 3.69 -8.20
C GLY A 140 -3.26 3.90 -8.59
N ASP A 141 -2.63 4.95 -8.07
CA ASP A 141 -1.24 5.36 -8.31
C ASP A 141 -0.39 5.53 -7.05
N SER A 142 -0.94 5.21 -5.88
CA SER A 142 -0.13 4.90 -4.70
C SER A 142 0.66 3.64 -4.96
N ARG A 143 1.88 3.52 -4.45
CA ARG A 143 2.77 2.42 -4.86
C ARG A 143 3.20 1.54 -3.71
N VAL A 144 3.50 0.29 -4.04
CA VAL A 144 4.23 -0.65 -3.17
C VAL A 144 5.60 -0.92 -3.81
N TYR A 145 6.64 -0.73 -3.03
CA TYR A 145 8.01 -1.04 -3.40
C TYR A 145 8.59 -2.14 -2.50
N LYS A 146 9.49 -2.94 -3.07
CA LYS A 146 10.40 -3.81 -2.32
C LYS A 146 11.79 -3.18 -2.34
N ILE A 147 12.42 -3.08 -1.17
CA ILE A 147 13.78 -2.57 -0.99
C ILE A 147 14.64 -3.73 -0.48
N ALA A 148 15.43 -4.32 -1.39
CA ALA A 148 16.29 -5.46 -1.14
C ALA A 148 17.52 -5.37 -2.06
N GLY A 149 18.54 -4.58 -1.65
CA GLY A 149 19.69 -4.26 -2.51
C GLY A 149 19.40 -3.18 -3.57
N THR A 150 18.18 -3.10 -4.05
CA THR A 150 17.64 -2.05 -4.94
C THR A 150 16.24 -1.66 -4.48
N VAL A 151 15.69 -0.60 -5.06
CA VAL A 151 14.27 -0.22 -4.89
C VAL A 151 13.51 -0.70 -6.12
N GLU A 152 12.67 -1.70 -5.95
CA GLU A 152 11.84 -2.29 -7.00
C GLU A 152 10.38 -1.89 -6.78
N GLN A 153 9.74 -1.29 -7.78
CA GLN A 153 8.31 -1.04 -7.76
C GLN A 153 7.55 -2.33 -8.09
N LEU A 154 6.68 -2.78 -7.18
CA LEU A 154 5.90 -4.01 -7.35
C LEU A 154 4.55 -3.76 -8.03
N THR A 155 3.95 -2.59 -7.84
CA THR A 155 2.64 -2.22 -8.39
C THR A 155 2.77 -1.41 -9.68
N GLU A 156 1.77 -1.49 -10.56
CA GLU A 156 1.66 -0.66 -11.77
C GLU A 156 0.60 0.42 -11.56
N ASP A 157 0.93 1.68 -11.85
CA ASP A 157 -0.02 2.80 -11.65
C ASP A 157 -1.24 2.68 -12.57
N HIS A 158 -2.43 2.78 -12.03
CA HIS A 158 -3.67 2.90 -12.79
C HIS A 158 -3.91 4.36 -13.18
N SER A 159 -2.96 4.97 -13.88
CA SER A 159 -3.04 6.34 -14.39
C SER A 159 -3.10 6.38 -15.91
N PHE A 160 -3.57 7.52 -16.45
CA PHE A 160 -3.58 7.76 -17.89
C PHE A 160 -2.17 7.63 -18.47
N VAL A 161 -1.20 8.28 -17.85
CA VAL A 161 0.18 8.31 -18.35
C VAL A 161 0.84 6.94 -18.29
N ALA A 162 0.68 6.17 -17.22
CA ALA A 162 1.21 4.81 -17.11
C ALA A 162 0.66 3.91 -18.22
N ARG A 163 -0.63 4.03 -18.52
CA ARG A 163 -1.26 3.30 -19.62
C ARG A 163 -0.68 3.68 -20.99
N GLU A 164 -0.43 4.97 -21.23
CA GLU A 164 0.12 5.43 -22.52
C GLU A 164 1.61 5.05 -22.67
N ILE A 165 2.39 5.05 -21.59
CA ILE A 165 3.75 4.51 -21.57
C ILE A 165 3.74 3.03 -21.95
N LYS A 166 2.89 2.23 -21.31
CA LYS A 166 2.76 0.79 -21.57
C LYS A 166 2.36 0.48 -23.02
N ARG A 167 1.59 1.36 -23.65
CA ARG A 167 1.22 1.28 -25.08
C ARG A 167 2.32 1.74 -26.04
N GLY A 168 3.40 2.32 -25.53
CA GLY A 168 4.44 2.92 -26.35
C GLY A 168 4.07 4.27 -26.98
N ASN A 169 3.02 4.91 -26.49
CA ASN A 169 2.54 6.22 -26.98
C ASN A 169 3.21 7.39 -26.27
N MET A 170 3.94 7.15 -25.20
CA MET A 170 4.54 8.17 -24.35
C MET A 170 5.80 7.62 -23.67
N THR A 171 6.83 8.45 -23.52
CA THR A 171 8.01 8.14 -22.71
C THR A 171 7.78 8.53 -21.25
N GLU A 172 8.61 8.02 -20.33
CA GLU A 172 8.55 8.42 -18.91
C GLU A 172 8.79 9.91 -18.72
N GLU A 173 9.75 10.50 -19.47
CA GLU A 173 10.05 11.93 -19.43
C GLU A 173 8.86 12.80 -19.88
N GLU A 174 8.15 12.38 -20.94
CA GLU A 174 6.93 13.06 -21.39
C GLU A 174 5.81 12.95 -20.36
N ALA A 175 5.69 11.81 -19.68
CA ALA A 175 4.66 11.55 -18.68
C ALA A 175 4.81 12.45 -17.44
N GLU A 176 6.04 12.69 -16.97
CA GLU A 176 6.31 13.54 -15.81
C GLU A 176 5.76 14.97 -15.96
N ASN A 177 5.77 15.49 -17.18
CA ASN A 177 5.30 16.85 -17.48
C ASN A 177 3.91 16.88 -18.14
N HIS A 178 3.25 15.72 -18.28
CA HIS A 178 1.98 15.65 -18.99
C HIS A 178 0.83 16.30 -18.18
N PRO A 179 -0.06 17.09 -18.82
CA PRO A 179 -1.19 17.73 -18.13
C PRO A 179 -2.13 16.76 -17.42
N GLN A 180 -2.20 15.52 -17.88
CA GLN A 180 -3.06 14.46 -17.34
C GLN A 180 -2.27 13.44 -16.48
N ARG A 181 -1.09 13.79 -15.97
CA ARG A 181 -0.27 12.84 -15.17
C ARG A 181 -0.98 12.33 -13.91
N ASN A 182 -1.85 13.13 -13.32
CA ASN A 182 -2.61 12.77 -12.12
C ASN A 182 -4.02 12.22 -12.44
N VAL A 183 -4.30 11.88 -13.71
CA VAL A 183 -5.62 11.34 -14.09
C VAL A 183 -5.61 9.83 -13.90
N LEU A 184 -6.36 9.36 -12.89
CA LEU A 184 -6.55 7.93 -12.65
C LEU A 184 -7.53 7.34 -13.66
N ILE A 185 -7.22 6.15 -14.16
CA ILE A 185 -8.11 5.36 -15.02
C ILE A 185 -9.00 4.43 -14.21
N GLN A 186 -8.63 4.17 -12.94
CA GLN A 186 -9.46 3.41 -12.01
C GLN A 186 -9.12 3.83 -10.56
N CYS A 187 -10.17 3.98 -9.74
CA CYS A 187 -10.07 4.28 -8.32
C CYS A 187 -11.32 3.77 -7.58
N VAL A 188 -11.17 3.47 -6.32
CA VAL A 188 -12.25 2.93 -5.49
C VAL A 188 -13.23 4.06 -5.11
N GLY A 189 -14.52 3.88 -5.43
CA GLY A 189 -15.58 4.82 -5.11
C GLY A 189 -15.95 5.81 -6.21
N ALA A 190 -15.10 6.01 -7.24
CA ALA A 190 -15.41 6.88 -8.38
C ALA A 190 -15.42 6.13 -9.73
N SER A 191 -14.88 4.91 -9.77
CA SER A 191 -15.00 4.03 -10.95
C SER A 191 -16.24 3.15 -10.83
N GLY A 192 -17.03 3.03 -11.91
CA GLY A 192 -18.23 2.17 -11.91
C GLY A 192 -17.91 0.70 -11.63
N ILE A 193 -16.79 0.22 -12.19
CA ILE A 193 -16.21 -1.10 -11.93
C ILE A 193 -14.77 -0.91 -11.56
N VAL A 194 -14.30 -1.62 -10.53
CA VAL A 194 -12.88 -1.75 -10.19
C VAL A 194 -12.43 -3.19 -10.31
N THR A 195 -11.25 -3.36 -10.87
CA THR A 195 -10.54 -4.64 -10.93
C THR A 195 -9.20 -4.43 -10.26
N PRO A 196 -9.06 -4.80 -8.98
CA PRO A 196 -7.78 -4.64 -8.30
C PRO A 196 -6.73 -5.57 -8.88
N ASP A 197 -5.51 -5.09 -9.01
CA ASP A 197 -4.36 -5.97 -9.27
C ASP A 197 -4.07 -6.77 -8.01
N ILE A 198 -3.93 -8.08 -8.18
CA ILE A 198 -3.57 -9.03 -7.12
C ILE A 198 -2.20 -9.62 -7.44
N LEU A 199 -1.22 -9.33 -6.58
CA LEU A 199 0.17 -9.75 -6.77
C LEU A 199 0.60 -10.67 -5.62
N HIS A 200 1.47 -11.60 -5.93
CA HIS A 200 2.02 -12.55 -4.98
C HIS A 200 3.53 -12.66 -5.17
N GLY A 201 4.22 -12.95 -4.08
CA GLY A 201 5.64 -13.25 -4.15
C GLY A 201 6.17 -13.78 -2.83
N ARG A 202 7.49 -13.96 -2.80
CA ARG A 202 8.21 -14.37 -1.60
C ARG A 202 8.89 -13.20 -0.95
N THR A 203 8.96 -13.28 0.37
CA THR A 203 9.72 -12.35 1.19
C THR A 203 10.81 -13.08 1.95
N GLU A 204 11.93 -12.41 2.14
CA GLU A 204 13.09 -12.92 2.84
C GLU A 204 13.43 -12.01 4.02
N LYS A 205 14.23 -12.51 4.95
CA LYS A 205 14.79 -11.69 6.03
C LYS A 205 15.56 -10.51 5.45
N GLY A 206 15.31 -9.32 5.97
CA GLY A 206 15.92 -8.08 5.53
C GLY A 206 15.16 -7.38 4.39
N ASP A 207 14.15 -8.01 3.79
CA ASP A 207 13.29 -7.32 2.85
C ASP A 207 12.53 -6.20 3.55
N VAL A 208 12.48 -5.03 2.91
CA VAL A 208 11.68 -3.90 3.36
C VAL A 208 10.65 -3.59 2.29
N TYR A 209 9.39 -3.48 2.70
CA TYR A 209 8.30 -3.03 1.85
C TYR A 209 7.92 -1.61 2.22
N MET A 210 7.88 -0.74 1.21
CA MET A 210 7.43 0.63 1.34
C MET A 210 6.12 0.81 0.59
N LEU A 211 5.09 1.31 1.28
CA LEU A 211 3.87 1.80 0.66
C LEU A 211 3.89 3.32 0.74
N CYS A 212 3.53 4.01 -0.34
CA CYS A 212 3.48 5.47 -0.32
C CYS A 212 2.42 6.04 -1.25
N SER A 213 1.88 7.22 -0.88
CA SER A 213 1.08 8.06 -1.77
C SER A 213 1.99 8.75 -2.81
N ASP A 214 1.37 9.32 -3.83
CA ASP A 214 2.06 10.05 -4.88
C ASP A 214 2.82 11.27 -4.33
N GLY A 215 2.24 11.99 -3.36
CA GLY A 215 2.87 13.12 -2.70
C GLY A 215 4.17 12.79 -1.97
N PHE A 216 4.38 11.55 -1.50
CA PHE A 216 5.65 11.16 -0.92
C PHE A 216 6.75 10.99 -1.99
N ARG A 217 6.44 10.32 -3.10
CA ARG A 217 7.45 9.89 -4.07
C ARG A 217 7.83 10.93 -5.13
N HIS A 218 6.94 11.89 -5.46
CA HIS A 218 7.14 12.82 -6.59
C HIS A 218 8.42 13.66 -6.50
N LYS A 219 8.94 13.88 -5.30
CA LYS A 219 10.09 14.75 -5.07
C LYS A 219 11.32 14.03 -4.52
N LEU A 220 11.31 12.70 -4.55
CA LEU A 220 12.42 11.87 -4.08
C LEU A 220 12.99 11.05 -5.23
N SER A 221 14.31 10.88 -5.26
CA SER A 221 14.92 9.89 -6.13
C SER A 221 14.90 8.51 -5.50
N THR A 222 15.04 7.48 -6.34
CA THR A 222 15.15 6.09 -5.91
C THR A 222 16.35 5.88 -4.99
N GLU A 223 17.47 6.57 -5.25
CA GLU A 223 18.69 6.51 -4.44
C GLU A 223 18.45 7.09 -3.05
N GLU A 224 17.73 8.22 -2.93
CA GLU A 224 17.39 8.84 -1.65
C GLU A 224 16.51 7.90 -0.80
N ILE A 225 15.54 7.24 -1.42
CA ILE A 225 14.68 6.24 -0.77
C ILE A 225 15.53 5.06 -0.30
N TYR A 226 16.41 4.53 -1.16
CA TYR A 226 17.26 3.41 -0.82
C TYR A 226 18.20 3.71 0.35
N GLU A 227 18.91 4.84 0.31
CA GLU A 227 19.86 5.21 1.35
C GLU A 227 19.21 5.38 2.73
N GLU A 228 17.96 5.84 2.78
CA GLU A 228 17.27 5.99 4.06
C GLU A 228 16.58 4.69 4.53
N PHE A 229 16.01 3.90 3.62
CA PHE A 229 15.11 2.80 3.97
C PHE A 229 15.71 1.40 3.79
N ARG A 230 16.97 1.26 3.38
CA ARG A 230 17.63 -0.05 3.35
C ARG A 230 17.68 -0.68 4.75
N ALA A 231 17.59 -2.00 4.80
CA ALA A 231 17.38 -2.77 6.03
C ALA A 231 18.40 -2.47 7.16
N GLU A 232 19.64 -2.17 6.79
CA GLU A 232 20.73 -1.87 7.74
C GLU A 232 20.50 -0.54 8.48
N ASN A 233 19.72 0.36 7.89
CA ASN A 233 19.48 1.70 8.43
C ASN A 233 18.20 1.80 9.28
N ILE A 234 17.38 0.74 9.32
CA ILE A 234 16.08 0.72 9.99
C ILE A 234 15.99 -0.47 10.95
N GLY A 235 16.54 -0.31 12.15
CA GLY A 235 16.63 -1.38 13.16
C GLY A 235 15.50 -1.45 14.18
N SER A 236 14.60 -0.44 14.21
CA SER A 236 13.42 -0.42 15.09
C SER A 236 12.31 0.43 14.46
N ALA A 237 11.09 0.30 14.99
CA ALA A 237 9.95 1.08 14.54
C ALA A 237 10.16 2.59 14.73
N GLU A 238 10.81 3.01 15.83
CA GLU A 238 11.14 4.42 16.09
C GLU A 238 12.12 4.97 15.03
N ILE A 239 13.16 4.20 14.68
CA ILE A 239 14.11 4.62 13.63
C ILE A 239 13.42 4.70 12.27
N MET A 240 12.52 3.76 11.98
CA MET A 240 11.71 3.81 10.75
C MET A 240 10.90 5.11 10.70
N GLU A 241 10.16 5.42 11.76
CA GLU A 241 9.34 6.63 11.87
C GLU A 241 10.18 7.92 11.75
N ASP A 242 11.35 7.98 12.39
CA ASP A 242 12.25 9.13 12.29
C ASP A 242 12.72 9.36 10.83
N LYS A 243 13.05 8.30 10.11
CA LYS A 243 13.47 8.37 8.71
C LYS A 243 12.33 8.72 7.75
N GLU A 244 11.12 8.19 8.01
CA GLU A 244 9.90 8.60 7.28
C GLU A 244 9.64 10.09 7.45
N ARG A 245 9.70 10.61 8.68
CA ARG A 245 9.56 12.05 8.98
C ARG A 245 10.65 12.89 8.33
N TYR A 246 11.89 12.40 8.33
CA TYR A 246 12.99 13.07 7.67
C TYR A 246 12.74 13.24 6.15
N LEU A 247 12.36 12.17 5.45
CA LEU A 247 12.06 12.25 4.02
C LEU A 247 10.81 13.09 3.73
N ILE A 248 9.76 13.01 4.55
CA ILE A 248 8.58 13.90 4.44
C ILE A 248 9.01 15.36 4.57
N SER A 249 9.89 15.70 5.52
CA SER A 249 10.44 17.07 5.65
C SER A 249 11.16 17.51 4.38
N ARG A 250 11.99 16.65 3.77
CA ARG A 250 12.66 16.93 2.49
C ARG A 250 11.67 17.19 1.36
N VAL A 251 10.64 16.35 1.24
CA VAL A 251 9.58 16.49 0.24
C VAL A 251 8.86 17.82 0.39
N LYS A 252 8.54 18.23 1.62
CA LYS A 252 7.93 19.55 1.93
C LYS A 252 8.84 20.72 1.54
N THR A 253 10.15 20.64 1.80
CA THR A 253 11.12 21.67 1.38
C THR A 253 11.27 21.79 -0.14
N ARG A 254 10.92 20.73 -0.88
CA ARG A 254 10.89 20.70 -2.35
C ARG A 254 9.55 21.14 -2.93
N ASN A 255 8.69 21.77 -2.11
CA ASN A 255 7.39 22.31 -2.47
C ASN A 255 6.38 21.26 -2.98
N GLU A 256 6.38 20.04 -2.44
CA GLU A 256 5.25 19.15 -2.64
C GLU A 256 3.99 19.77 -2.01
N ARG A 257 2.87 19.66 -2.73
CA ARG A 257 1.63 20.33 -2.36
C ARG A 257 0.51 19.37 -1.96
N ASP A 258 0.70 18.08 -2.15
CA ASP A 258 -0.30 17.09 -1.78
C ASP A 258 -0.15 16.61 -0.34
N ASN A 259 -1.07 15.75 0.09
CA ASN A 259 -0.91 14.95 1.29
C ASN A 259 0.27 14.00 1.08
N ILE A 260 0.98 13.67 2.14
CA ILE A 260 2.24 12.92 2.05
C ILE A 260 2.18 11.76 3.03
N THR A 261 2.09 10.54 2.53
CA THR A 261 1.99 9.36 3.37
C THR A 261 2.96 8.29 2.94
N VAL A 262 3.63 7.68 3.91
CA VAL A 262 4.54 6.55 3.72
C VAL A 262 4.39 5.56 4.86
N ALA A 263 4.56 4.29 4.57
CA ALA A 263 4.61 3.21 5.54
C ALA A 263 5.72 2.22 5.15
N LEU A 264 6.43 1.74 6.15
CA LEU A 264 7.47 0.74 6.01
C LEU A 264 7.08 -0.53 6.77
N MET A 265 7.37 -1.67 6.15
CA MET A 265 7.27 -3.00 6.75
C MET A 265 8.59 -3.74 6.53
N LYS A 266 9.30 -4.13 7.59
CA LYS A 266 10.56 -4.86 7.49
C LYS A 266 10.39 -6.29 7.98
N CYS A 267 10.94 -7.23 7.23
CA CYS A 267 11.00 -8.65 7.58
C CYS A 267 12.22 -8.93 8.46
N GLU A 268 12.00 -9.50 9.64
CA GLU A 268 13.05 -9.91 10.59
C GLU A 268 12.93 -11.40 10.94
N GLU A 269 13.91 -11.96 11.67
CA GLU A 269 13.87 -13.31 12.27
C GLU A 269 13.28 -13.29 13.67
#